data_7fd8455318b507dbd1c9c480dff64915
#
_entry.id   7fd8455318b507dbd1c9c480dff64915
#
_cell.length_a   1.000
_cell.length_b   1.000
_cell.length_c   1.000
_cell.angle_alpha   90.00
_cell.angle_beta   90.00
_cell.angle_gamma   90.00
#
_symmetry.space_group_name_H-M   'P 1'
#
loop_
_entity.id
_entity.type
_entity.pdbx_description
1 polymer ?
#
loop_
_entity_poly.entity_id
_entity_poly.type
_entity_poly.pdbx_seq_one_letter_code
_entity_poly.pdbx_strand_id
1 'polypeptide(L)'
;MKNPKLVVLAAGMGSRYGGLKQIDAVDEAGHIIIDYSIYDAMKAGFRDFVFIIKKEIEADFRQVMDAHTMGKDINVSYVFQELYKLPEGYSVPDGRKKPWGTAHAIACCDGVVDAPFAVVNADDYYGENAFKEIYQFLKNTENDEKSHYCMVGYRVANTVTDKGAVTRGVCQAENGYLTGVTETYGIETDGEKIFYQLDGEKKFLDPNTIVSMNLWGFGADYVTECKERMTKFLDEGLATNPEKCEFYIPTVVAQLIEEGRADVKVLETNDQWHGVTYKEDKPDVVAAFKRLIEEGKYPGKF
;
A
#
# COMPACT_ATOMS: atom_id res chain seq x y z
N MET A 1 0.93 -25.27 0.99
CA MET A 1 1.24 -23.83 0.75
C MET A 1 1.81 -23.19 2.00
N LYS A 2 2.77 -22.25 1.86
CA LYS A 2 3.22 -21.40 2.97
C LYS A 2 2.10 -20.41 3.34
N ASN A 3 2.04 -19.97 4.60
CA ASN A 3 1.06 -18.97 5.01
C ASN A 3 1.38 -17.63 4.36
N PRO A 4 0.36 -16.86 3.93
CA PRO A 4 0.56 -15.52 3.40
C PRO A 4 1.21 -14.58 4.42
N LYS A 5 2.11 -13.70 3.94
CA LYS A 5 2.74 -12.64 4.73
C LYS A 5 2.06 -11.30 4.48
N LEU A 6 2.12 -10.40 5.46
CA LEU A 6 1.76 -9.00 5.26
C LEU A 6 3.02 -8.14 5.17
N VAL A 7 3.23 -7.51 4.03
CA VAL A 7 4.32 -6.57 3.77
C VAL A 7 3.80 -5.15 3.95
N VAL A 8 4.43 -4.40 4.84
CA VAL A 8 4.00 -3.06 5.22
C VAL A 8 5.03 -2.03 4.75
N LEU A 9 4.62 -1.14 3.87
CA LEU A 9 5.45 -0.06 3.33
C LEU A 9 5.52 1.09 4.35
N ALA A 10 6.60 1.18 5.10
CA ALA A 10 6.84 2.19 6.13
C ALA A 10 8.09 3.05 5.88
N ALA A 11 8.78 2.90 4.74
CA ALA A 11 9.96 3.68 4.38
C ALA A 11 9.65 5.10 3.87
N GLY A 12 8.39 5.38 3.55
CA GLY A 12 7.91 6.71 3.15
C GLY A 12 7.94 7.65 4.36
N MET A 13 8.99 8.45 4.50
CA MET A 13 8.98 9.53 5.48
C MET A 13 7.91 10.53 5.06
N GLY A 14 6.94 10.78 5.92
CA GLY A 14 5.99 11.87 5.78
C GLY A 14 6.71 13.23 5.84
N SER A 15 7.46 13.56 4.79
CA SER A 15 8.23 14.82 4.69
C SER A 15 7.35 16.06 4.87
N ARG A 16 6.04 15.89 4.74
CA ARG A 16 5.03 16.95 4.91
C ARG A 16 4.49 17.05 6.34
N TYR A 17 4.76 16.04 7.20
CA TYR A 17 4.17 15.94 8.54
C TYR A 17 5.12 16.36 9.67
N GLY A 18 6.43 16.51 9.40
CA GLY A 18 7.44 16.95 10.37
C GLY A 18 7.82 15.93 11.45
N GLY A 19 7.56 14.63 11.23
CA GLY A 19 7.88 13.52 12.14
C GLY A 19 7.60 12.15 11.55
N LEU A 20 7.77 11.10 12.35
CA LEU A 20 7.39 9.73 12.00
C LEU A 20 5.86 9.58 12.05
N LYS A 21 5.19 9.94 10.95
CA LYS A 21 3.73 9.90 10.80
C LYS A 21 3.13 8.53 11.14
N GLN A 22 3.88 7.46 10.91
CA GLN A 22 3.45 6.09 11.09
C GLN A 22 3.28 5.68 12.57
N ILE A 23 3.83 6.46 13.50
CA ILE A 23 3.80 6.18 14.95
C ILE A 23 3.01 7.24 15.73
N ASP A 24 2.22 8.06 15.06
CA ASP A 24 1.38 9.07 15.72
C ASP A 24 0.03 8.46 16.13
N ALA A 25 -0.31 8.55 17.42
CA ALA A 25 -1.51 7.95 17.98
C ALA A 25 -2.78 8.53 17.35
N VAL A 26 -3.76 7.65 17.09
CA VAL A 26 -5.05 7.98 16.47
C VAL A 26 -6.24 7.73 17.38
N ASP A 27 -6.02 7.22 18.61
CA ASP A 27 -7.04 7.05 19.61
C ASP A 27 -6.53 7.33 21.05
N GLU A 28 -7.43 7.27 22.01
CA GLU A 28 -7.12 7.54 23.44
C GLU A 28 -6.30 6.41 24.11
N ALA A 29 -6.30 5.20 23.55
CA ALA A 29 -5.51 4.07 24.03
C ALA A 29 -4.04 4.12 23.53
N GLY A 30 -3.74 5.02 22.61
CA GLY A 30 -2.41 5.21 22.05
C GLY A 30 -2.14 4.35 20.80
N HIS A 31 -3.17 3.72 20.22
CA HIS A 31 -2.99 2.97 19.00
C HIS A 31 -2.66 3.89 17.82
N ILE A 32 -1.83 3.41 16.95
CA ILE A 32 -1.46 4.02 15.67
C ILE A 32 -2.22 3.33 14.52
N ILE A 33 -2.30 3.94 13.34
CA ILE A 33 -3.07 3.37 12.21
C ILE A 33 -2.67 1.92 11.91
N ILE A 34 -1.37 1.63 11.97
CA ILE A 34 -0.86 0.29 11.70
C ILE A 34 -1.33 -0.78 12.70
N ASP A 35 -1.70 -0.42 13.94
CA ASP A 35 -2.24 -1.37 14.90
C ASP A 35 -3.57 -1.95 14.44
N TYR A 36 -4.42 -1.10 13.86
CA TYR A 36 -5.68 -1.52 13.26
C TYR A 36 -5.46 -2.45 12.06
N SER A 37 -4.48 -2.14 11.20
CA SER A 37 -4.09 -3.02 10.09
C SER A 37 -3.55 -4.36 10.60
N ILE A 38 -2.74 -4.37 11.66
CA ILE A 38 -2.24 -5.60 12.30
C ILE A 38 -3.40 -6.41 12.88
N TYR A 39 -4.31 -5.74 13.60
CA TYR A 39 -5.47 -6.38 14.22
C TYR A 39 -6.36 -7.07 13.17
N ASP A 40 -6.73 -6.37 12.11
CA ASP A 40 -7.57 -6.89 11.03
C ASP A 40 -6.88 -8.01 10.27
N ALA A 41 -5.58 -7.86 9.97
CA ALA A 41 -4.78 -8.88 9.34
C ALA A 41 -4.67 -10.15 10.19
N MET A 42 -4.48 -10.02 11.51
CA MET A 42 -4.48 -11.16 12.44
C MET A 42 -5.82 -11.88 12.46
N LYS A 43 -6.95 -11.14 12.46
CA LYS A 43 -8.30 -11.71 12.35
C LYS A 43 -8.50 -12.45 11.04
N ALA A 44 -7.97 -11.93 9.93
CA ALA A 44 -8.00 -12.59 8.63
C ALA A 44 -7.16 -13.87 8.57
N GLY A 45 -6.09 -13.98 9.39
CA GLY A 45 -5.24 -15.16 9.49
C GLY A 45 -3.75 -14.91 9.24
N PHE A 46 -3.33 -13.69 8.93
CA PHE A 46 -1.90 -13.35 8.82
C PHE A 46 -1.19 -13.52 10.17
N ARG A 47 0.05 -14.03 10.11
CA ARG A 47 0.92 -14.19 11.29
C ARG A 47 2.33 -13.70 11.06
N ASP A 48 2.74 -13.55 9.80
CA ASP A 48 4.09 -13.10 9.41
C ASP A 48 4.00 -11.68 8.83
N PHE A 49 4.64 -10.73 9.50
CA PHE A 49 4.63 -9.31 9.16
C PHE A 49 6.04 -8.86 8.76
N VAL A 50 6.16 -8.19 7.63
CA VAL A 50 7.43 -7.68 7.09
C VAL A 50 7.32 -6.17 6.94
N PHE A 51 8.01 -5.42 7.78
CA PHE A 51 8.06 -3.96 7.69
C PHE A 51 9.21 -3.49 6.82
N ILE A 52 8.90 -2.75 5.76
CA ILE A 52 9.91 -2.09 4.93
C ILE A 52 10.12 -0.69 5.48
N ILE A 53 11.29 -0.44 6.00
CA ILE A 53 11.68 0.83 6.64
C ILE A 53 13.00 1.35 6.05
N LYS A 54 13.40 2.56 6.44
CA LYS A 54 14.77 3.04 6.26
C LYS A 54 15.62 2.69 7.47
N LYS A 55 16.90 2.48 7.25
CA LYS A 55 17.84 2.17 8.35
C LYS A 55 17.91 3.29 9.39
N GLU A 56 17.79 4.54 8.96
CA GLU A 56 17.85 5.72 9.82
C GLU A 56 16.75 5.77 10.89
N ILE A 57 15.57 5.15 10.63
CA ILE A 57 14.44 5.14 11.58
C ILE A 57 14.32 3.81 12.33
N GLU A 58 15.22 2.85 12.12
CA GLU A 58 15.10 1.49 12.64
C GLU A 58 14.92 1.45 14.15
N ALA A 59 15.75 2.16 14.91
CA ALA A 59 15.74 2.10 16.37
C ALA A 59 14.39 2.57 16.93
N ASP A 60 13.93 3.74 16.49
CA ASP A 60 12.68 4.33 16.96
C ASP A 60 11.47 3.51 16.51
N PHE A 61 11.48 3.05 15.23
CA PHE A 61 10.38 2.26 14.69
C PHE A 61 10.26 0.90 15.39
N ARG A 62 11.38 0.20 15.63
CA ARG A 62 11.38 -1.06 16.38
C ARG A 62 10.88 -0.86 17.81
N GLN A 63 11.36 0.16 18.51
CA GLN A 63 10.92 0.44 19.88
C GLN A 63 9.38 0.55 19.97
N VAL A 64 8.77 1.26 19.02
CA VAL A 64 7.32 1.40 18.97
C VAL A 64 6.65 0.08 18.58
N MET A 65 7.10 -0.57 17.50
CA MET A 65 6.47 -1.81 17.03
C MET A 65 6.62 -2.95 18.03
N ASP A 66 7.76 -3.08 18.73
CA ASP A 66 7.96 -4.09 19.77
C ASP A 66 6.96 -3.89 20.93
N ALA A 67 6.68 -2.63 21.32
CA ALA A 67 5.69 -2.33 22.33
C ALA A 67 4.25 -2.66 21.87
N HIS A 68 3.93 -2.34 20.62
CA HIS A 68 2.59 -2.51 20.03
C HIS A 68 2.29 -3.97 19.61
N THR A 69 3.33 -4.78 19.41
CA THR A 69 3.19 -6.20 19.04
C THR A 69 3.45 -7.17 20.19
N MET A 70 3.85 -6.65 21.36
CA MET A 70 4.14 -7.46 22.54
C MET A 70 2.95 -8.34 22.93
N GLY A 71 3.20 -9.64 23.07
CA GLY A 71 2.19 -10.62 23.44
C GLY A 71 1.21 -11.04 22.31
N LYS A 72 1.35 -10.49 21.11
CA LYS A 72 0.59 -10.95 19.95
C LYS A 72 1.27 -12.19 19.34
N ASP A 73 0.47 -13.12 18.86
CA ASP A 73 0.95 -14.35 18.17
C ASP A 73 1.30 -14.03 16.70
N ILE A 74 2.38 -13.27 16.51
CA ILE A 74 2.88 -12.87 15.19
C ILE A 74 4.41 -12.91 15.14
N ASN A 75 4.94 -13.09 13.92
CA ASN A 75 6.35 -12.95 13.60
C ASN A 75 6.59 -11.62 12.91
N VAL A 76 7.56 -10.85 13.37
CA VAL A 76 7.91 -9.55 12.80
C VAL A 76 9.30 -9.62 12.19
N SER A 77 9.41 -9.18 10.93
CA SER A 77 10.67 -9.05 10.20
C SER A 77 10.81 -7.63 9.66
N TYR A 78 12.05 -7.18 9.47
CA TYR A 78 12.35 -5.85 8.94
C TYR A 78 13.21 -5.95 7.69
N VAL A 79 12.83 -5.20 6.68
CA VAL A 79 13.56 -5.02 5.42
C VAL A 79 13.91 -3.54 5.27
N PHE A 80 15.09 -3.26 4.74
CA PHE A 80 15.55 -1.88 4.58
C PHE A 80 15.49 -1.46 3.11
N GLN A 81 14.70 -0.42 2.82
CA GLN A 81 14.71 0.25 1.52
C GLN A 81 15.71 1.41 1.57
N GLU A 82 16.86 1.22 0.93
CA GLU A 82 17.93 2.22 0.89
C GLU A 82 18.24 2.66 -0.55
N LEU A 83 18.63 3.92 -0.74
CA LEU A 83 18.93 4.46 -2.07
C LEU A 83 20.05 3.69 -2.78
N TYR A 84 21.04 3.18 -2.04
CA TYR A 84 22.18 2.46 -2.57
C TYR A 84 21.91 0.98 -2.90
N LYS A 85 20.74 0.46 -2.56
CA LYS A 85 20.32 -0.91 -2.93
C LYS A 85 19.87 -0.95 -4.38
N LEU A 86 20.85 -0.94 -5.27
CA LEU A 86 20.67 -0.95 -6.71
C LEU A 86 21.33 -2.20 -7.33
N PRO A 87 20.91 -2.61 -8.52
CA PRO A 87 21.61 -3.62 -9.29
C PRO A 87 23.08 -3.25 -9.54
N GLU A 88 23.93 -4.25 -9.80
CA GLU A 88 25.33 -4.01 -10.14
C GLU A 88 25.47 -3.08 -11.36
N GLY A 89 26.42 -2.15 -11.31
CA GLY A 89 26.66 -1.16 -12.35
C GLY A 89 25.90 0.16 -12.21
N TYR A 90 24.95 0.25 -11.27
CA TYR A 90 24.22 1.49 -11.01
C TYR A 90 24.69 2.18 -9.72
N SER A 91 24.59 3.49 -9.71
CA SER A 91 24.90 4.32 -8.55
C SER A 91 23.80 5.35 -8.30
N VAL A 92 23.72 5.82 -7.06
CA VAL A 92 22.76 6.86 -6.71
C VAL A 92 23.19 8.18 -7.36
N PRO A 93 22.30 8.83 -8.16
CA PRO A 93 22.61 10.13 -8.75
C PRO A 93 22.89 11.21 -7.70
N ASP A 94 23.78 12.12 -8.02
CA ASP A 94 24.05 13.29 -7.17
C ASP A 94 22.76 14.09 -6.94
N GLY A 95 22.52 14.46 -5.70
CA GLY A 95 21.33 15.22 -5.30
C GLY A 95 20.07 14.40 -5.06
N ARG A 96 20.03 13.12 -5.43
CA ARG A 96 18.85 12.29 -5.21
C ARG A 96 18.62 11.98 -3.73
N LYS A 97 17.45 12.39 -3.23
CA LYS A 97 16.96 12.08 -1.87
C LYS A 97 15.69 11.23 -1.88
N LYS A 98 15.00 11.19 -3.03
CA LYS A 98 13.71 10.51 -3.17
C LYS A 98 13.93 9.00 -3.26
N PRO A 99 13.18 8.17 -2.50
CA PRO A 99 13.19 6.71 -2.65
C PRO A 99 12.88 6.29 -4.10
N TRP A 100 13.29 5.07 -4.46
CA TRP A 100 13.10 4.56 -5.82
C TRP A 100 11.66 4.09 -6.13
N GLY A 101 10.75 4.16 -5.14
CA GLY A 101 9.36 3.79 -5.31
C GLY A 101 8.98 2.45 -4.69
N THR A 102 7.70 2.09 -4.81
CA THR A 102 7.10 0.95 -4.10
C THR A 102 7.54 -0.41 -4.66
N ALA A 103 7.77 -0.54 -5.98
CA ALA A 103 8.30 -1.77 -6.55
C ALA A 103 9.76 -2.03 -6.13
N HIS A 104 10.58 -0.98 -5.97
CA HIS A 104 11.92 -1.13 -5.39
C HIS A 104 11.84 -1.58 -3.92
N ALA A 105 10.87 -1.09 -3.15
CA ALA A 105 10.64 -1.55 -1.78
C ALA A 105 10.38 -3.06 -1.76
N ILE A 106 9.56 -3.57 -2.69
CA ILE A 106 9.29 -5.01 -2.82
C ILE A 106 10.55 -5.76 -3.28
N ALA A 107 11.33 -5.23 -4.23
CA ALA A 107 12.59 -5.85 -4.65
C ALA A 107 13.58 -6.00 -3.48
N CYS A 108 13.56 -5.09 -2.50
CA CYS A 108 14.37 -5.19 -1.29
C CYS A 108 13.96 -6.37 -0.37
N CYS A 109 12.79 -6.97 -0.58
CA CYS A 109 12.31 -8.14 0.18
C CYS A 109 12.92 -9.47 -0.28
N ASP A 110 13.79 -9.46 -1.28
CA ASP A 110 14.50 -10.65 -1.77
C ASP A 110 15.19 -11.39 -0.62
N GLY A 111 14.98 -12.72 -0.54
CA GLY A 111 15.46 -13.56 0.55
C GLY A 111 14.68 -13.50 1.86
N VAL A 112 13.67 -12.62 1.99
CA VAL A 112 12.81 -12.49 3.18
C VAL A 112 11.36 -12.88 2.89
N VAL A 113 10.82 -12.45 1.76
CA VAL A 113 9.47 -12.79 1.32
C VAL A 113 9.53 -13.97 0.36
N ASP A 114 9.21 -15.15 0.88
CA ASP A 114 9.31 -16.45 0.20
C ASP A 114 7.96 -17.20 0.16
N ALA A 115 6.86 -16.47 0.38
CA ALA A 115 5.48 -16.95 0.42
C ALA A 115 4.57 -15.94 -0.30
N PRO A 116 3.32 -16.30 -0.65
CA PRO A 116 2.34 -15.32 -1.06
C PRO A 116 2.24 -14.19 -0.04
N PHE A 117 2.00 -12.96 -0.50
CA PHE A 117 1.98 -11.81 0.41
C PHE A 117 1.00 -10.73 -0.03
N ALA A 118 0.44 -10.02 0.95
CA ALA A 118 -0.26 -8.76 0.74
C ALA A 118 0.67 -7.58 0.99
N VAL A 119 0.43 -6.47 0.30
CA VAL A 119 1.16 -5.19 0.47
C VAL A 119 0.19 -4.12 0.91
N VAL A 120 0.56 -3.36 1.95
CA VAL A 120 -0.18 -2.22 2.49
C VAL A 120 0.74 -1.04 2.79
N ASN A 121 0.20 0.16 2.83
CA ASN A 121 0.89 1.32 3.38
C ASN A 121 0.74 1.36 4.91
N ALA A 122 1.78 1.79 5.61
CA ALA A 122 1.77 1.87 7.08
C ALA A 122 0.87 2.98 7.64
N ASP A 123 0.50 3.95 6.81
CA ASP A 123 -0.27 5.14 7.18
C ASP A 123 -1.71 5.14 6.67
N ASP A 124 -2.17 3.99 6.18
CA ASP A 124 -3.51 3.78 5.65
C ASP A 124 -4.27 2.73 6.48
N TYR A 125 -5.55 3.01 6.72
CA TYR A 125 -6.52 2.06 7.27
C TYR A 125 -7.37 1.49 6.13
N TYR A 126 -7.45 0.16 6.08
CA TYR A 126 -8.06 -0.58 4.98
C TYR A 126 -9.41 -1.22 5.32
N GLY A 127 -9.63 -1.54 6.59
CA GLY A 127 -10.83 -2.22 7.07
C GLY A 127 -10.73 -3.74 7.10
N GLU A 128 -11.54 -4.35 7.96
CA GLU A 128 -11.51 -5.79 8.25
C GLU A 128 -11.81 -6.66 7.02
N ASN A 129 -12.83 -6.25 6.22
CA ASN A 129 -13.25 -7.06 5.08
C ASN A 129 -12.18 -7.10 3.99
N ALA A 130 -11.46 -6.00 3.77
CA ALA A 130 -10.36 -5.93 2.81
C ALA A 130 -9.25 -6.95 3.14
N PHE A 131 -8.86 -7.05 4.41
CA PHE A 131 -7.87 -8.05 4.85
C PHE A 131 -8.38 -9.48 4.75
N LYS A 132 -9.65 -9.71 5.04
CA LYS A 132 -10.28 -11.02 4.90
C LYS A 132 -10.27 -11.50 3.44
N GLU A 133 -10.73 -10.64 2.52
CA GLU A 133 -10.80 -10.99 1.09
C GLU A 133 -9.42 -11.28 0.51
N ILE A 134 -8.42 -10.43 0.79
CA ILE A 134 -7.07 -10.63 0.25
C ILE A 134 -6.38 -11.86 0.86
N TYR A 135 -6.58 -12.12 2.15
CA TYR A 135 -6.03 -13.32 2.78
C TYR A 135 -6.62 -14.60 2.18
N GLN A 136 -7.95 -14.65 1.99
CA GLN A 136 -8.62 -15.78 1.39
C GLN A 136 -8.14 -16.05 -0.04
N PHE A 137 -7.96 -15.00 -0.83
CA PHE A 137 -7.40 -15.12 -2.16
C PHE A 137 -5.98 -15.73 -2.11
N LEU A 138 -5.07 -15.12 -1.36
CA LEU A 138 -3.67 -15.55 -1.25
C LEU A 138 -3.51 -16.96 -0.68
N LYS A 139 -4.42 -17.38 0.19
CA LYS A 139 -4.39 -18.70 0.81
C LYS A 139 -4.81 -19.80 -0.15
N ASN A 140 -5.71 -19.51 -1.11
CA ASN A 140 -6.38 -20.49 -1.96
C ASN A 140 -5.92 -20.44 -3.42
N THR A 141 -5.10 -19.45 -3.80
CA THR A 141 -4.63 -19.27 -5.18
C THR A 141 -3.25 -19.89 -5.34
N GLU A 142 -3.08 -20.69 -6.37
CA GLU A 142 -1.80 -21.22 -6.84
C GLU A 142 -1.53 -20.66 -8.23
N ASN A 143 -0.27 -20.34 -8.51
CA ASN A 143 0.15 -19.99 -9.85
C ASN A 143 0.17 -21.26 -10.72
N ASP A 144 -0.20 -21.10 -11.98
CA ASP A 144 -0.09 -22.15 -13.02
C ASP A 144 0.93 -21.71 -14.09
N GLU A 145 0.51 -21.62 -15.35
CA GLU A 145 1.33 -21.06 -16.45
C GLU A 145 1.47 -19.53 -16.34
N LYS A 146 0.62 -18.90 -15.50
CA LYS A 146 0.61 -17.47 -15.20
C LYS A 146 0.65 -17.24 -13.70
N SER A 147 1.09 -16.06 -13.34
CA SER A 147 0.95 -15.58 -11.98
C SER A 147 -0.45 -15.01 -11.76
N HIS A 148 -1.12 -15.47 -10.71
CA HIS A 148 -2.45 -14.99 -10.31
C HIS A 148 -2.30 -14.05 -9.12
N TYR A 149 -2.49 -12.77 -9.37
CA TYR A 149 -2.43 -11.71 -8.37
C TYR A 149 -3.81 -11.15 -8.07
N CYS A 150 -3.90 -10.29 -7.08
CA CYS A 150 -5.13 -9.56 -6.78
C CYS A 150 -4.83 -8.14 -6.27
N MET A 151 -5.85 -7.31 -6.32
CA MET A 151 -5.87 -6.05 -5.59
C MET A 151 -7.24 -5.86 -4.95
N VAL A 152 -7.30 -5.19 -3.81
CA VAL A 152 -8.57 -4.77 -3.22
C VAL A 152 -8.92 -3.40 -3.77
N GLY A 153 -10.02 -3.36 -4.51
CA GLY A 153 -10.59 -2.15 -5.09
C GLY A 153 -11.60 -1.50 -4.15
N TYR A 154 -11.47 -0.20 -3.97
CA TYR A 154 -12.39 0.61 -3.19
C TYR A 154 -13.25 1.44 -4.11
N ARG A 155 -14.51 1.68 -3.73
CA ARG A 155 -15.32 2.69 -4.41
C ARG A 155 -14.70 4.06 -4.15
N VAL A 156 -14.57 4.89 -5.19
CA VAL A 156 -13.96 6.21 -5.04
C VAL A 156 -14.65 7.05 -3.97
N ALA A 157 -15.98 6.90 -3.84
CA ALA A 157 -16.78 7.57 -2.80
C ALA A 157 -16.30 7.25 -1.36
N ASN A 158 -15.70 6.08 -1.14
CA ASN A 158 -15.18 5.65 0.17
C ASN A 158 -13.73 6.12 0.41
N THR A 159 -13.16 6.93 -0.48
CA THR A 159 -11.73 7.32 -0.44
C THR A 159 -11.48 8.81 -0.63
N VAL A 160 -12.53 9.59 -0.90
CA VAL A 160 -12.45 11.06 -1.03
C VAL A 160 -12.76 11.75 0.29
N THR A 161 -12.30 12.98 0.42
CA THR A 161 -12.52 13.85 1.57
C THR A 161 -13.00 15.22 1.10
N ASP A 162 -13.71 15.93 1.95
CA ASP A 162 -14.12 17.33 1.73
C ASP A 162 -12.99 18.35 2.08
N LYS A 163 -11.84 17.87 2.57
CA LYS A 163 -10.72 18.71 2.99
C LYS A 163 -9.76 19.09 1.84
N GLY A 164 -9.89 18.44 0.70
CA GLY A 164 -9.02 18.74 -0.45
C GLY A 164 -8.95 17.65 -1.49
N ALA A 165 -8.20 17.95 -2.53
CA ALA A 165 -7.98 17.05 -3.65
C ALA A 165 -7.11 15.84 -3.26
N VAL A 166 -7.49 14.67 -3.75
CA VAL A 166 -6.74 13.42 -3.55
C VAL A 166 -6.25 12.86 -4.89
N THR A 167 -5.26 11.99 -4.83
CA THR A 167 -4.77 11.24 -5.99
C THR A 167 -5.12 9.77 -5.82
N ARG A 168 -5.67 9.11 -6.87
CA ARG A 168 -6.07 7.70 -6.83
C ARG A 168 -5.71 6.99 -8.13
N GLY A 169 -5.37 5.73 -8.02
CA GLY A 169 -5.26 4.85 -9.18
C GLY A 169 -6.65 4.40 -9.64
N VAL A 170 -7.23 5.08 -10.62
CA VAL A 170 -8.53 4.68 -11.20
C VAL A 170 -8.34 3.41 -12.00
N CYS A 171 -9.09 2.36 -11.63
CA CYS A 171 -8.98 1.03 -12.20
C CYS A 171 -9.92 0.83 -13.38
N GLN A 172 -9.44 0.20 -14.44
CA GLN A 172 -10.24 -0.42 -15.49
C GLN A 172 -10.23 -1.93 -15.26
N ALA A 173 -11.40 -2.55 -15.30
CA ALA A 173 -11.54 -3.99 -15.09
C ALA A 173 -12.55 -4.59 -16.06
N GLU A 174 -12.26 -5.80 -16.55
CA GLU A 174 -13.16 -6.60 -17.37
C GLU A 174 -13.32 -7.98 -16.74
N ASN A 175 -14.56 -8.45 -16.62
CA ASN A 175 -14.88 -9.76 -16.01
C ASN A 175 -14.29 -9.98 -14.60
N GLY A 176 -14.10 -8.88 -13.83
CA GLY A 176 -13.51 -8.92 -12.49
C GLY A 176 -11.98 -8.98 -12.47
N TYR A 177 -11.32 -8.79 -13.61
CA TYR A 177 -9.87 -8.72 -13.72
C TYR A 177 -9.41 -7.34 -14.16
N LEU A 178 -8.34 -6.88 -13.59
CA LEU A 178 -7.73 -5.58 -13.87
C LEU A 178 -7.16 -5.56 -15.29
N THR A 179 -7.54 -4.55 -16.06
CA THR A 179 -6.99 -4.29 -17.40
C THR A 179 -6.11 -3.06 -17.45
N GLY A 180 -6.23 -2.18 -16.45
CA GLY A 180 -5.41 -0.98 -16.35
C GLY A 180 -5.64 -0.21 -15.05
N VAL A 181 -4.64 0.61 -14.70
CA VAL A 181 -4.72 1.58 -13.60
C VAL A 181 -4.20 2.91 -14.11
N THR A 182 -5.01 3.94 -13.99
CA THR A 182 -4.63 5.31 -14.37
C THR A 182 -4.51 6.17 -13.12
N GLU A 183 -3.29 6.64 -12.83
CA GLU A 183 -3.08 7.59 -11.74
C GLU A 183 -3.79 8.90 -12.07
N THR A 184 -4.83 9.21 -11.29
CA THR A 184 -5.70 10.37 -11.49
C THR A 184 -5.49 11.36 -10.34
N TYR A 185 -5.02 12.53 -10.69
CA TYR A 185 -4.68 13.61 -9.76
C TYR A 185 -5.86 14.56 -9.59
N GLY A 186 -5.93 15.20 -8.42
CA GLY A 186 -6.87 16.29 -8.20
C GLY A 186 -8.34 15.83 -8.16
N ILE A 187 -8.60 14.62 -7.64
CA ILE A 187 -9.96 14.15 -7.42
C ILE A 187 -10.52 14.87 -6.20
N GLU A 188 -11.65 15.52 -6.38
CA GLU A 188 -12.37 16.29 -5.37
C GLU A 188 -13.83 15.87 -5.29
N THR A 189 -14.50 16.22 -4.20
CA THR A 189 -15.94 16.10 -4.03
C THR A 189 -16.54 17.42 -3.56
N ASP A 190 -17.72 17.74 -4.04
CA ASP A 190 -18.56 18.83 -3.52
C ASP A 190 -19.69 18.35 -2.59
N GLY A 191 -19.63 17.06 -2.20
CA GLY A 191 -20.62 16.38 -1.38
C GLY A 191 -21.72 15.67 -2.18
N GLU A 192 -21.92 16.05 -3.45
CA GLU A 192 -22.89 15.40 -4.36
C GLU A 192 -22.17 14.65 -5.48
N LYS A 193 -21.11 15.23 -6.03
CA LYS A 193 -20.38 14.71 -7.20
C LYS A 193 -18.89 14.60 -6.91
N ILE A 194 -18.29 13.59 -7.54
CA ILE A 194 -16.84 13.38 -7.53
C ILE A 194 -16.31 13.74 -8.90
N PHE A 195 -15.24 14.53 -8.96
CA PHE A 195 -14.68 15.02 -10.20
C PHE A 195 -13.18 15.30 -10.11
N TYR A 196 -12.54 15.47 -11.26
CA TYR A 196 -11.16 15.93 -11.40
C TYR A 196 -11.02 16.82 -12.63
N GLN A 197 -9.90 17.53 -12.77
CA GLN A 197 -9.59 18.36 -13.93
C GLN A 197 -8.70 17.58 -14.89
N LEU A 198 -9.07 17.57 -16.18
CA LEU A 198 -8.27 17.01 -17.26
C LEU A 198 -8.31 17.97 -18.45
N ASP A 199 -7.15 18.46 -18.89
CA ASP A 199 -6.99 19.41 -20.00
C ASP A 199 -7.86 20.67 -19.85
N GLY A 200 -8.05 21.13 -18.61
CA GLY A 200 -8.88 22.30 -18.28
C GLY A 200 -10.39 22.02 -18.23
N GLU A 201 -10.80 20.78 -18.46
CA GLU A 201 -12.20 20.36 -18.36
C GLU A 201 -12.47 19.57 -17.07
N LYS A 202 -13.64 19.83 -16.47
CA LYS A 202 -14.13 19.07 -15.32
C LYS A 202 -14.69 17.73 -15.80
N LYS A 203 -14.03 16.63 -15.38
CA LYS A 203 -14.48 15.24 -15.62
C LYS A 203 -15.10 14.68 -14.36
N PHE A 204 -16.23 13.99 -14.49
CA PHE A 204 -16.95 13.37 -13.37
C PHE A 204 -16.61 11.89 -13.26
N LEU A 205 -16.50 11.40 -12.03
CA LEU A 205 -16.38 9.98 -11.72
C LEU A 205 -17.70 9.48 -11.11
N ASP A 206 -18.10 8.28 -11.53
CA ASP A 206 -19.17 7.56 -10.84
C ASP A 206 -18.71 7.26 -9.41
N PRO A 207 -19.51 7.51 -8.36
CA PRO A 207 -19.16 7.18 -6.98
C PRO A 207 -18.71 5.71 -6.76
N ASN A 208 -19.20 4.80 -7.61
CA ASN A 208 -18.83 3.39 -7.58
C ASN A 208 -17.59 3.05 -8.42
N THR A 209 -16.94 4.05 -9.05
CA THR A 209 -15.68 3.82 -9.76
C THR A 209 -14.67 3.17 -8.82
N ILE A 210 -14.08 2.05 -9.26
CA ILE A 210 -13.08 1.33 -8.47
C ILE A 210 -11.74 2.03 -8.56
N VAL A 211 -11.12 2.23 -7.39
CA VAL A 211 -9.79 2.82 -7.26
C VAL A 211 -8.88 1.92 -6.43
N SER A 212 -7.60 1.94 -6.76
CA SER A 212 -6.54 1.31 -5.97
C SER A 212 -6.12 2.22 -4.82
N MET A 213 -6.07 1.65 -3.63
CA MET A 213 -5.49 2.25 -2.42
C MET A 213 -4.17 1.57 -2.02
N ASN A 214 -3.49 0.96 -3.00
CA ASN A 214 -2.23 0.24 -2.82
C ASN A 214 -2.32 -1.02 -1.91
N LEU A 215 -3.48 -1.65 -1.85
CA LEU A 215 -3.66 -2.96 -1.23
C LEU A 215 -3.62 -4.04 -2.30
N TRP A 216 -2.46 -4.69 -2.42
CA TRP A 216 -2.15 -5.68 -3.45
C TRP A 216 -1.85 -7.04 -2.85
N GLY A 217 -2.17 -8.12 -3.57
CA GLY A 217 -1.82 -9.50 -3.22
C GLY A 217 -1.04 -10.17 -4.34
N PHE A 218 0.09 -10.78 -3.99
CA PHE A 218 1.06 -11.35 -4.92
C PHE A 218 1.52 -12.73 -4.50
N GLY A 219 1.97 -13.53 -5.47
CA GLY A 219 2.84 -14.66 -5.23
C GLY A 219 4.26 -14.21 -4.87
N ALA A 220 5.08 -15.11 -4.31
CA ALA A 220 6.47 -14.82 -3.97
C ALA A 220 7.33 -14.45 -5.20
N ASP A 221 6.93 -14.89 -6.38
CA ASP A 221 7.54 -14.60 -7.68
C ASP A 221 7.56 -13.09 -7.98
N TYR A 222 6.60 -12.32 -7.49
CA TYR A 222 6.53 -10.88 -7.73
C TYR A 222 7.75 -10.11 -7.18
N VAL A 223 8.41 -10.61 -6.13
CA VAL A 223 9.67 -10.02 -5.63
C VAL A 223 10.75 -10.11 -6.71
N THR A 224 10.85 -11.27 -7.38
CA THR A 224 11.79 -11.50 -8.48
C THR A 224 11.47 -10.60 -9.68
N GLU A 225 10.17 -10.48 -10.04
CA GLU A 225 9.73 -9.60 -11.13
C GLU A 225 10.13 -8.14 -10.88
N CYS A 226 9.95 -7.64 -9.65
CA CYS A 226 10.38 -6.30 -9.29
C CYS A 226 11.91 -6.13 -9.39
N LYS A 227 12.66 -7.13 -8.97
CA LYS A 227 14.12 -7.10 -8.99
C LYS A 227 14.67 -7.10 -10.42
N GLU A 228 14.18 -7.98 -11.28
CA GLU A 228 14.64 -8.12 -12.67
C GLU A 228 14.31 -6.89 -13.51
N ARG A 229 13.14 -6.29 -13.31
CA ARG A 229 12.68 -5.10 -14.05
C ARG A 229 13.33 -3.80 -13.58
N MET A 230 14.00 -3.81 -12.44
CA MET A 230 14.65 -2.62 -11.88
C MET A 230 15.73 -2.05 -12.81
N THR A 231 16.48 -2.90 -13.51
CA THR A 231 17.51 -2.49 -14.46
C THR A 231 16.93 -1.65 -15.60
N LYS A 232 15.88 -2.16 -16.26
CA LYS A 232 15.21 -1.44 -17.35
C LYS A 232 14.63 -0.11 -16.87
N PHE A 233 14.01 -0.11 -15.69
CA PHE A 233 13.49 1.12 -15.09
C PHE A 233 14.61 2.15 -14.85
N LEU A 234 15.78 1.71 -14.38
CA LEU A 234 16.91 2.62 -14.11
C LEU A 234 17.46 3.19 -15.41
N ASP A 235 17.60 2.39 -16.47
CA ASP A 235 18.07 2.88 -17.79
C ASP A 235 17.19 4.02 -18.32
N GLU A 236 15.89 3.84 -18.28
CA GLU A 236 14.91 4.83 -18.75
C GLU A 236 14.77 6.04 -17.79
N GLY A 237 14.66 5.75 -16.49
CA GLY A 237 14.42 6.75 -15.48
C GLY A 237 15.60 7.67 -15.24
N LEU A 238 16.82 7.13 -15.24
CA LEU A 238 18.03 7.95 -15.06
C LEU A 238 18.30 8.85 -16.25
N ALA A 239 17.92 8.43 -17.47
CA ALA A 239 18.05 9.25 -18.65
C ALA A 239 17.08 10.45 -18.69
N THR A 240 15.92 10.33 -18.02
CA THR A 240 14.82 11.32 -18.08
C THR A 240 14.69 12.18 -16.83
N ASN A 241 14.75 11.55 -15.66
CA ASN A 241 14.51 12.23 -14.38
C ASN A 241 15.31 11.56 -13.24
N PRO A 242 16.65 11.69 -13.21
CA PRO A 242 17.51 10.95 -12.28
C PRO A 242 17.21 11.21 -10.81
N GLU A 243 16.76 12.40 -10.45
CA GLU A 243 16.50 12.76 -9.06
C GLU A 243 15.14 12.28 -8.55
N LYS A 244 14.13 12.10 -9.43
CA LYS A 244 12.73 11.94 -9.02
C LYS A 244 12.01 10.75 -9.63
N CYS A 245 12.60 10.02 -10.61
CA CYS A 245 11.95 8.81 -11.18
C CYS A 245 11.61 7.81 -10.07
N GLU A 246 10.45 7.18 -10.18
CA GLU A 246 9.97 6.19 -9.19
C GLU A 246 9.46 4.94 -9.90
N PHE A 247 9.85 3.80 -9.36
CA PHE A 247 9.44 2.48 -9.79
C PHE A 247 8.28 1.99 -8.93
N TYR A 248 7.08 2.00 -9.49
CA TYR A 248 5.84 1.72 -8.78
C TYR A 248 5.34 0.30 -8.99
N ILE A 249 4.68 -0.26 -7.97
CA ILE A 249 3.98 -1.54 -8.06
C ILE A 249 3.03 -1.60 -9.27
N PRO A 250 2.13 -0.62 -9.51
CA PRO A 250 1.24 -0.66 -10.67
C PRO A 250 1.96 -0.71 -12.01
N THR A 251 3.17 -0.16 -12.12
CA THR A 251 3.96 -0.21 -13.36
C THR A 251 4.39 -1.64 -13.68
N VAL A 252 4.90 -2.38 -12.69
CA VAL A 252 5.28 -3.79 -12.85
C VAL A 252 4.07 -4.65 -13.16
N VAL A 253 2.96 -4.41 -12.46
CA VAL A 253 1.69 -5.10 -12.70
C VAL A 253 1.22 -4.90 -14.15
N ALA A 254 1.19 -3.65 -14.64
CA ALA A 254 0.76 -3.35 -16.00
C ALA A 254 1.64 -4.06 -17.05
N GLN A 255 2.95 -4.07 -16.87
CA GLN A 255 3.87 -4.78 -17.74
C GLN A 255 3.60 -6.29 -17.78
N LEU A 256 3.36 -6.92 -16.63
CA LEU A 256 3.07 -8.35 -16.52
C LEU A 256 1.73 -8.73 -17.17
N ILE A 257 0.71 -7.87 -17.04
CA ILE A 257 -0.57 -8.04 -17.73
C ILE A 257 -0.38 -7.95 -19.25
N GLU A 258 0.32 -6.91 -19.73
CA GLU A 258 0.59 -6.70 -21.16
C GLU A 258 1.39 -7.85 -21.78
N GLU A 259 2.35 -8.39 -21.04
CA GLU A 259 3.14 -9.56 -21.44
C GLU A 259 2.34 -10.89 -21.39
N GLY A 260 1.12 -10.88 -20.87
CA GLY A 260 0.29 -12.07 -20.66
C GLY A 260 0.83 -13.04 -19.59
N ARG A 261 1.75 -12.59 -18.74
CA ARG A 261 2.41 -13.38 -17.69
C ARG A 261 1.68 -13.37 -16.36
N ALA A 262 0.81 -12.40 -16.13
CA ALA A 262 -0.04 -12.36 -14.95
C ALA A 262 -1.46 -11.91 -15.28
N ASP A 263 -2.40 -12.32 -14.45
CA ASP A 263 -3.69 -11.67 -14.30
C ASP A 263 -3.87 -11.15 -12.86
N VAL A 264 -4.73 -10.16 -12.71
CA VAL A 264 -4.97 -9.51 -11.42
C VAL A 264 -6.45 -9.44 -11.14
N LYS A 265 -6.92 -10.23 -10.19
CA LYS A 265 -8.31 -10.20 -9.74
C LYS A 265 -8.58 -8.95 -8.94
N VAL A 266 -9.66 -8.24 -9.29
CA VAL A 266 -10.17 -7.13 -8.48
C VAL A 266 -11.10 -7.70 -7.42
N LEU A 267 -10.67 -7.60 -6.16
CA LEU A 267 -11.47 -7.93 -4.97
C LEU A 267 -12.13 -6.64 -4.50
N GLU A 268 -13.45 -6.65 -4.31
CA GLU A 268 -14.18 -5.47 -3.89
C GLU A 268 -14.42 -5.48 -2.39
N THR A 269 -14.34 -4.29 -1.77
CA THR A 269 -14.73 -4.08 -0.39
C THR A 269 -15.69 -2.90 -0.27
N ASN A 270 -16.57 -2.97 0.74
CA ASN A 270 -17.40 -1.83 1.15
C ASN A 270 -16.80 -1.05 2.32
N ASP A 271 -15.60 -1.43 2.77
CA ASP A 271 -14.93 -0.71 3.84
C ASP A 271 -14.65 0.74 3.46
N GLN A 272 -14.68 1.60 4.46
CA GLN A 272 -14.23 2.98 4.33
C GLN A 272 -12.73 3.01 4.52
N TRP A 273 -12.02 3.60 3.56
CA TRP A 273 -10.61 3.88 3.70
C TRP A 273 -10.40 5.15 4.53
N HIS A 274 -9.41 5.15 5.40
CA HIS A 274 -8.94 6.34 6.12
C HIS A 274 -7.42 6.42 6.05
N GLY A 275 -6.89 7.62 5.84
CA GLY A 275 -5.46 7.88 5.83
C GLY A 275 -5.17 9.31 6.25
N VAL A 276 -3.97 9.53 6.77
CA VAL A 276 -3.50 10.88 7.13
C VAL A 276 -2.56 11.34 6.03
N THR A 277 -3.06 12.09 5.06
CA THR A 277 -2.24 12.69 4.00
C THR A 277 -1.65 14.02 4.46
N TYR A 278 -2.47 14.81 5.13
CA TYR A 278 -2.12 16.11 5.69
C TYR A 278 -2.33 16.09 7.21
N LYS A 279 -1.68 17.02 7.93
CA LYS A 279 -1.82 17.14 9.39
C LYS A 279 -3.26 17.47 9.80
N GLU A 280 -3.96 18.17 8.94
CA GLU A 280 -5.35 18.57 9.08
C GLU A 280 -6.34 17.40 8.99
N ASP A 281 -5.94 16.25 8.40
CA ASP A 281 -6.77 15.04 8.33
C ASP A 281 -6.86 14.31 9.68
N LYS A 282 -5.89 14.53 10.59
CA LYS A 282 -5.79 13.78 11.85
C LYS A 282 -7.05 13.84 12.71
N PRO A 283 -7.71 14.99 12.93
CA PRO A 283 -8.94 15.05 13.71
C PRO A 283 -10.06 14.17 13.15
N ASP A 284 -10.21 14.12 11.83
CA ASP A 284 -11.24 13.33 11.17
C ASP A 284 -10.93 11.82 11.26
N VAL A 285 -9.66 11.45 11.12
CA VAL A 285 -9.18 10.07 11.32
C VAL A 285 -9.42 9.64 12.76
N VAL A 286 -9.06 10.44 13.77
CA VAL A 286 -9.32 10.15 15.19
C VAL A 286 -10.82 9.99 15.45
N ALA A 287 -11.66 10.86 14.86
CA ALA A 287 -13.12 10.76 15.01
C ALA A 287 -13.68 9.50 14.34
N ALA A 288 -13.08 9.06 13.20
CA ALA A 288 -13.46 7.83 12.53
C ALA A 288 -13.12 6.60 13.39
N PHE A 289 -11.92 6.50 13.93
CA PHE A 289 -11.53 5.39 14.81
C PHE A 289 -12.35 5.35 16.09
N LYS A 290 -12.63 6.50 16.69
CA LYS A 290 -13.54 6.58 17.84
C LYS A 290 -14.91 5.97 17.52
N ARG A 291 -15.50 6.31 16.37
CA ARG A 291 -16.77 5.70 15.92
C ARG A 291 -16.67 4.19 15.72
N LEU A 292 -15.59 3.70 15.10
CA LEU A 292 -15.37 2.27 14.90
C LEU A 292 -15.29 1.50 16.22
N ILE A 293 -14.68 2.10 17.25
CA ILE A 293 -14.63 1.54 18.62
C ILE A 293 -16.02 1.57 19.26
N GLU A 294 -16.73 2.70 19.20
CA GLU A 294 -18.09 2.87 19.73
C GLU A 294 -19.11 1.91 19.07
N GLU A 295 -18.94 1.62 17.78
CA GLU A 295 -19.72 0.63 17.02
C GLU A 295 -19.34 -0.83 17.37
N GLY A 296 -18.34 -1.05 18.21
CA GLY A 296 -17.87 -2.38 18.63
C GLY A 296 -17.07 -3.14 17.56
N LYS A 297 -16.59 -2.49 16.50
CA LYS A 297 -15.72 -3.11 15.50
C LYS A 297 -14.35 -3.43 16.06
N TYR A 298 -13.86 -2.57 16.95
CA TYR A 298 -12.60 -2.77 17.66
C TYR A 298 -12.82 -2.73 19.17
N PRO A 299 -12.10 -3.56 19.96
CA PRO A 299 -12.04 -3.37 21.40
C PRO A 299 -11.31 -2.07 21.71
N GLY A 300 -11.61 -1.46 22.86
CA GLY A 300 -10.95 -0.22 23.26
C GLY A 300 -9.44 -0.34 23.49
N LYS A 301 -8.94 -1.59 23.61
CA LYS A 301 -7.52 -1.92 23.71
C LYS A 301 -7.28 -3.31 23.11
N PHE A 302 -6.27 -3.47 22.24
CA PHE A 302 -5.95 -4.71 21.51
C PHE A 302 -4.44 -4.83 21.19
#